data_c1034001d7992ad12394d25c75fa809d
#
_entry.id   c1034001d7992ad12394d25c75fa809d
#
_cell.length_a   1.000
_cell.length_b   1.000
_cell.length_c   1.000
_cell.angle_alpha   90.00
_cell.angle_beta   90.00
_cell.angle_gamma   90.00
#
_symmetry.space_group_name_H-M   'P 1'
#
loop_
_entity.id
_entity.type
_entity.pdbx_description
1 polymer ?
#
loop_
_entity_poly.entity_id
_entity_poly.type
_entity_poly.pdbx_seq_one_letter_code
_entity_poly.pdbx_strand_id
1 'polypeptide(L)'
;MANQEKVEQAVYQLLEALGENPEREGLLDTPKRVAKMYAEMFSGLNEDPKDQFTAVFSEVHDEVVLVKDIPFYSMCEHHLVPFYGKAHVAYLPSGDKVTGLSKLARAVEVAARRPQLQERLTDQVATALEEALNPRGVFVMVEAEHMCITMRGIKKPGSKTITTVAKGLYKEDREERKEILSLMRDF
;
A
#
# COMPACT_ATOMS: atom_id res chain seq x y z
N MET A 1 -3.32 -3.27 -18.66
CA MET A 1 -4.05 -4.41 -18.07
C MET A 1 -3.21 -5.67 -18.22
N ALA A 2 -3.22 -6.56 -17.22
CA ALA A 2 -2.49 -7.83 -17.29
C ALA A 2 -3.04 -8.70 -18.45
N ASN A 3 -2.14 -9.35 -19.18
CA ASN A 3 -2.54 -10.34 -20.18
C ASN A 3 -2.82 -11.67 -19.47
N GLN A 4 -4.11 -11.91 -19.17
CA GLN A 4 -4.52 -13.07 -18.38
C GLN A 4 -4.11 -14.39 -19.03
N GLU A 5 -4.23 -14.55 -20.35
CA GLU A 5 -3.85 -15.78 -21.06
C GLU A 5 -2.36 -16.10 -20.88
N LYS A 6 -1.49 -15.09 -20.97
CA LYS A 6 -0.05 -15.28 -20.72
C LYS A 6 0.23 -15.65 -19.26
N VAL A 7 -0.52 -15.10 -18.32
CA VAL A 7 -0.36 -15.46 -16.91
C VAL A 7 -0.86 -16.89 -16.66
N GLU A 8 -1.98 -17.30 -17.25
CA GLU A 8 -2.47 -18.68 -17.19
C GLU A 8 -1.42 -19.68 -17.68
N GLN A 9 -0.85 -19.43 -18.87
CA GLN A 9 0.22 -20.27 -19.43
C GLN A 9 1.45 -20.33 -18.50
N ALA A 10 1.88 -19.20 -17.95
CA ALA A 10 3.01 -19.16 -17.04
C ALA A 10 2.76 -19.96 -15.76
N VAL A 11 1.55 -19.88 -15.21
CA VAL A 11 1.16 -20.65 -13.99
C VAL A 11 1.09 -22.15 -14.30
N TYR A 12 0.55 -22.54 -15.46
CA TYR A 12 0.55 -23.93 -15.90
C TYR A 12 1.98 -24.48 -15.97
N GLN A 13 2.89 -23.77 -16.66
CA GLN A 13 4.29 -24.13 -16.76
C GLN A 13 5.01 -24.17 -15.40
N LEU A 14 4.65 -23.25 -14.50
CA LEU A 14 5.19 -23.26 -13.13
C LEU A 14 4.82 -24.54 -12.38
N LEU A 15 3.57 -24.98 -12.47
CA LEU A 15 3.10 -26.22 -11.84
C LEU A 15 3.87 -27.43 -12.37
N GLU A 16 4.03 -27.55 -13.70
CA GLU A 16 4.83 -28.60 -14.32
C GLU A 16 6.29 -28.57 -13.85
N ALA A 17 6.90 -27.38 -13.85
CA ALA A 17 8.31 -27.20 -13.45
C ALA A 17 8.56 -27.56 -11.96
N LEU A 18 7.53 -27.41 -11.11
CA LEU A 18 7.58 -27.84 -9.71
C LEU A 18 7.35 -29.35 -9.52
N GLY A 19 7.04 -30.09 -10.61
CA GLY A 19 6.78 -31.52 -10.57
C GLY A 19 5.34 -31.90 -10.25
N GLU A 20 4.41 -30.94 -10.30
CA GLU A 20 2.98 -31.16 -10.07
C GLU A 20 2.28 -31.49 -11.42
N ASN A 21 1.17 -32.21 -11.36
CA ASN A 21 0.33 -32.50 -12.53
C ASN A 21 -0.78 -31.44 -12.65
N PRO A 22 -0.67 -30.45 -13.56
CA PRO A 22 -1.68 -29.42 -13.72
C PRO A 22 -3.03 -29.93 -14.23
N GLU A 23 -3.06 -31.14 -14.85
CA GLU A 23 -4.28 -31.76 -15.39
C GLU A 23 -5.10 -32.52 -14.31
N ARG A 24 -4.61 -32.67 -13.10
CA ARG A 24 -5.42 -33.29 -12.04
C ARG A 24 -6.59 -32.39 -11.64
N GLU A 25 -7.72 -32.99 -11.26
CA GLU A 25 -9.02 -32.35 -10.99
C GLU A 25 -8.90 -31.05 -10.15
N GLY A 26 -8.12 -31.09 -9.07
CA GLY A 26 -7.97 -29.93 -8.17
C GLY A 26 -7.17 -28.76 -8.75
N LEU A 27 -6.43 -28.94 -9.86
CA LEU A 27 -5.58 -27.91 -10.46
C LEU A 27 -6.05 -27.42 -11.84
N LEU A 28 -7.03 -28.08 -12.45
CA LEU A 28 -7.51 -27.69 -13.81
C LEU A 28 -7.83 -26.20 -13.94
N ASP A 29 -8.47 -25.61 -12.95
CA ASP A 29 -8.83 -24.19 -12.95
C ASP A 29 -7.76 -23.27 -12.30
N THR A 30 -6.71 -23.84 -11.69
CA THR A 30 -5.74 -23.04 -10.92
C THR A 30 -5.04 -21.99 -11.76
N PRO A 31 -4.57 -22.25 -12.98
CA PRO A 31 -3.95 -21.23 -13.82
C PRO A 31 -4.87 -20.01 -14.04
N LYS A 32 -6.13 -20.26 -14.38
CA LYS A 32 -7.15 -19.20 -14.60
C LYS A 32 -7.47 -18.43 -13.31
N ARG A 33 -7.60 -19.12 -12.18
CA ARG A 33 -7.86 -18.48 -10.89
C ARG A 33 -6.70 -17.58 -10.46
N VAL A 34 -5.46 -18.04 -10.64
CA VAL A 34 -4.25 -17.29 -10.32
C VAL A 34 -4.11 -16.07 -11.24
N ALA A 35 -4.40 -16.23 -12.55
CA ALA A 35 -4.38 -15.10 -13.49
C ALA A 35 -5.38 -14.01 -13.09
N LYS A 36 -6.60 -14.40 -12.71
CA LYS A 36 -7.62 -13.46 -12.22
C LYS A 36 -7.19 -12.77 -10.91
N MET A 37 -6.64 -13.53 -9.98
CA MET A 37 -6.11 -12.99 -8.70
C MET A 37 -5.01 -11.94 -8.96
N TYR A 38 -4.04 -12.22 -9.82
CA TYR A 38 -2.98 -11.27 -10.12
C TYR A 38 -3.48 -10.04 -10.90
N ALA A 39 -4.49 -10.20 -11.76
CA ALA A 39 -5.10 -9.05 -12.42
C ALA A 39 -5.74 -8.08 -11.39
N GLU A 40 -6.33 -8.60 -10.32
CA GLU A 40 -6.84 -7.82 -9.19
C GLU A 40 -5.71 -7.25 -8.34
N MET A 41 -4.77 -8.08 -7.90
CA MET A 41 -3.68 -7.67 -7.01
C MET A 41 -2.72 -6.66 -7.64
N PHE A 42 -2.66 -6.57 -8.96
CA PHE A 42 -1.81 -5.64 -9.71
C PHE A 42 -2.59 -4.57 -10.47
N SER A 43 -3.84 -4.33 -10.08
CA SER A 43 -4.70 -3.32 -10.73
C SER A 43 -4.13 -1.91 -10.69
N GLY A 44 -3.36 -1.56 -9.66
CA GLY A 44 -2.72 -0.25 -9.50
C GLY A 44 -1.41 -0.03 -10.28
N LEU A 45 -0.94 -1.05 -11.07
CA LEU A 45 0.35 -0.96 -11.79
C LEU A 45 0.47 0.27 -12.70
N ASN A 46 -0.63 0.66 -13.35
CA ASN A 46 -0.67 1.77 -14.29
C ASN A 46 -1.47 2.96 -13.76
N GLU A 47 -1.71 3.01 -12.46
CA GLU A 47 -2.40 4.10 -11.80
C GLU A 47 -1.44 4.91 -10.95
N ASP A 48 -1.66 6.23 -10.88
CA ASP A 48 -0.95 7.11 -9.95
C ASP A 48 -1.79 7.30 -8.68
N PRO A 49 -1.25 7.03 -7.48
CA PRO A 49 -1.96 7.31 -6.23
C PRO A 49 -2.44 8.77 -6.11
N LYS A 50 -1.74 9.71 -6.73
CA LYS A 50 -2.10 11.12 -6.78
C LYS A 50 -3.45 11.36 -7.46
N ASP A 51 -3.80 10.58 -8.49
CA ASP A 51 -5.05 10.71 -9.23
C ASP A 51 -6.29 10.38 -8.37
N GLN A 52 -6.09 9.83 -7.19
CA GLN A 52 -7.19 9.56 -6.26
C GLN A 52 -7.71 10.81 -5.56
N PHE A 53 -6.94 11.90 -5.51
CA PHE A 53 -7.31 13.15 -4.81
C PHE A 53 -8.21 14.05 -5.66
N THR A 54 -9.28 13.49 -6.20
CA THR A 54 -10.24 14.19 -7.11
C THR A 54 -11.24 15.07 -6.37
N ALA A 55 -11.43 14.88 -5.07
CA ALA A 55 -12.37 15.64 -4.25
C ALA A 55 -11.60 16.49 -3.25
N VAL A 56 -11.37 17.74 -3.60
CA VAL A 56 -10.79 18.76 -2.72
C VAL A 56 -11.87 19.76 -2.40
N PHE A 57 -12.03 20.09 -1.13
CA PHE A 57 -13.05 21.00 -0.62
C PHE A 57 -12.37 22.23 -0.04
N SER A 58 -13.06 23.38 -0.19
CA SER A 58 -12.64 24.62 0.46
C SER A 58 -13.26 24.67 1.85
N GLU A 59 -12.47 24.24 2.85
CA GLU A 59 -12.84 24.26 4.26
C GLU A 59 -11.65 24.73 5.08
N VAL A 60 -11.83 25.75 5.88
CA VAL A 60 -10.75 26.28 6.74
C VAL A 60 -10.55 25.31 7.90
N HIS A 61 -9.40 24.66 7.90
CA HIS A 61 -9.00 23.71 8.95
C HIS A 61 -7.49 23.79 9.18
N ASP A 62 -7.11 24.20 10.38
CA ASP A 62 -5.71 24.46 10.74
C ASP A 62 -5.06 23.33 11.53
N GLU A 63 -5.84 22.31 11.89
CA GLU A 63 -5.40 21.17 12.68
C GLU A 63 -5.08 19.96 11.78
N VAL A 64 -4.40 18.97 12.36
CA VAL A 64 -4.06 17.74 11.64
C VAL A 64 -5.30 16.93 11.26
N VAL A 65 -5.32 16.44 10.04
CA VAL A 65 -6.27 15.41 9.60
C VAL A 65 -5.54 14.08 9.57
N LEU A 66 -5.99 13.11 10.37
CA LEU A 66 -5.41 11.78 10.49
C LEU A 66 -6.44 10.71 10.20
N VAL A 67 -6.15 9.82 9.24
CA VAL A 67 -6.90 8.58 9.02
C VAL A 67 -6.00 7.41 9.41
N LYS A 68 -6.46 6.65 10.42
CA LYS A 68 -5.74 5.52 11.01
C LYS A 68 -6.27 4.19 10.51
N ASP A 69 -5.44 3.18 10.68
CA ASP A 69 -5.82 1.77 10.53
C ASP A 69 -6.39 1.42 9.16
N ILE A 70 -5.91 2.07 8.10
CA ILE A 70 -6.29 1.76 6.72
C ILE A 70 -5.71 0.39 6.37
N PRO A 71 -6.51 -0.67 6.26
CA PRO A 71 -5.99 -1.98 5.93
C PRO A 71 -5.54 -2.03 4.48
N PHE A 72 -4.46 -2.75 4.21
CA PHE A 72 -3.98 -2.97 2.86
C PHE A 72 -3.39 -4.36 2.69
N TYR A 73 -3.40 -4.84 1.44
CA TYR A 73 -2.68 -6.01 0.98
C TYR A 73 -1.82 -5.63 -0.21
N SER A 74 -0.57 -6.07 -0.21
CA SER A 74 0.37 -5.84 -1.30
C SER A 74 1.20 -7.10 -1.58
N MET A 75 1.96 -7.09 -2.67
CA MET A 75 2.81 -8.20 -3.07
C MET A 75 4.27 -7.78 -3.03
N CYS A 76 5.07 -8.48 -2.22
CA CYS A 76 6.52 -8.26 -2.16
C CYS A 76 7.14 -8.48 -3.55
N GLU A 77 7.82 -7.48 -4.10
CA GLU A 77 8.41 -7.57 -5.46
C GLU A 77 9.49 -8.64 -5.59
N HIS A 78 10.16 -9.02 -4.48
CA HIS A 78 11.25 -10.00 -4.50
C HIS A 78 10.76 -11.45 -4.65
N HIS A 79 9.56 -11.77 -4.15
CA HIS A 79 9.08 -13.15 -4.05
C HIS A 79 7.65 -13.35 -4.55
N LEU A 80 6.94 -12.28 -4.90
CA LEU A 80 5.51 -12.29 -5.27
C LEU A 80 4.63 -12.99 -4.23
N VAL A 81 4.97 -12.88 -2.96
CA VAL A 81 4.14 -13.31 -1.83
C VAL A 81 3.62 -12.09 -1.08
N PRO A 82 2.46 -12.20 -0.40
CA PRO A 82 1.84 -11.05 0.25
C PRO A 82 2.67 -10.43 1.37
N PHE A 83 2.54 -9.14 1.53
CA PHE A 83 2.67 -8.44 2.80
C PHE A 83 1.42 -7.61 3.03
N TYR A 84 1.00 -7.49 4.26
CA TYR A 84 -0.27 -6.87 4.60
C TYR A 84 -0.19 -6.23 5.98
N GLY A 85 -1.03 -5.25 6.19
CA GLY A 85 -1.03 -4.53 7.45
C GLY A 85 -1.94 -3.31 7.43
N LYS A 86 -1.47 -2.24 8.05
CA LYS A 86 -2.20 -1.00 8.23
C LYS A 86 -1.34 0.19 7.83
N ALA A 87 -1.96 1.13 7.14
CA ALA A 87 -1.38 2.44 6.87
C ALA A 87 -2.09 3.51 7.72
N HIS A 88 -1.34 4.48 8.18
CA HIS A 88 -1.82 5.65 8.89
C HIS A 88 -1.33 6.87 8.11
N VAL A 89 -2.27 7.72 7.69
CA VAL A 89 -1.99 8.85 6.81
C VAL A 89 -2.47 10.13 7.47
N ALA A 90 -1.54 11.03 7.71
CA ALA A 90 -1.82 12.34 8.29
C ALA A 90 -1.35 13.47 7.37
N TYR A 91 -2.09 14.56 7.36
CA TYR A 91 -1.63 15.81 6.78
C TYR A 91 -2.11 17.01 7.60
N LEU A 92 -1.32 18.08 7.58
CA LEU A 92 -1.69 19.38 8.10
C LEU A 92 -2.07 20.26 6.93
N PRO A 93 -3.35 20.65 6.79
CA PRO A 93 -3.80 21.46 5.67
C PRO A 93 -3.01 22.77 5.51
N SER A 94 -2.99 23.30 4.30
CA SER A 94 -2.48 24.65 3.99
C SER A 94 -3.65 25.48 3.48
N GLY A 95 -4.08 26.45 4.29
CA GLY A 95 -5.23 27.31 3.97
C GLY A 95 -6.56 26.54 4.05
N ASP A 96 -7.34 26.59 2.97
CA ASP A 96 -8.72 26.09 2.91
C ASP A 96 -8.87 24.73 2.16
N LYS A 97 -7.77 23.98 1.96
CA LYS A 97 -7.82 22.76 1.16
C LYS A 97 -7.83 21.51 2.02
N VAL A 98 -8.96 20.82 2.05
CA VAL A 98 -9.10 19.48 2.64
C VAL A 98 -9.56 18.49 1.59
N THR A 99 -9.21 17.22 1.77
CA THR A 99 -9.64 16.14 0.86
C THR A 99 -10.63 15.19 1.52
N GLY A 100 -11.45 14.52 0.71
CA GLY A 100 -12.32 13.47 1.22
C GLY A 100 -11.51 12.32 1.84
N LEU A 101 -11.87 11.90 3.06
CA LEU A 101 -11.14 10.87 3.82
C LEU A 101 -10.96 9.56 3.05
N SER A 102 -11.95 9.18 2.24
CA SER A 102 -11.88 7.99 1.36
C SER A 102 -10.78 8.08 0.31
N LYS A 103 -10.31 9.28 -0.04
CA LYS A 103 -9.25 9.48 -1.03
C LYS A 103 -7.89 9.03 -0.48
N LEU A 104 -7.67 9.24 0.81
CA LEU A 104 -6.48 8.74 1.50
C LEU A 104 -6.41 7.21 1.45
N ALA A 105 -7.51 6.53 1.77
CA ALA A 105 -7.57 5.07 1.68
C ALA A 105 -7.39 4.55 0.24
N ARG A 106 -7.97 5.23 -0.75
CA ARG A 106 -7.80 4.85 -2.17
C ARG A 106 -6.36 5.05 -2.65
N ALA A 107 -5.69 6.11 -2.24
CA ALA A 107 -4.27 6.32 -2.57
C ALA A 107 -3.38 5.20 -2.00
N VAL A 108 -3.66 4.75 -0.76
CA VAL A 108 -2.99 3.58 -0.17
C VAL A 108 -3.26 2.32 -1.01
N GLU A 109 -4.52 2.07 -1.40
CA GLU A 109 -4.91 0.91 -2.20
C GLU A 109 -4.19 0.89 -3.56
N VAL A 110 -4.20 2.00 -4.30
CA VAL A 110 -3.51 2.13 -5.60
C VAL A 110 -2.00 1.91 -5.45
N ALA A 111 -1.38 2.48 -4.43
CA ALA A 111 0.04 2.29 -4.16
C ALA A 111 0.38 0.84 -3.79
N ALA A 112 -0.54 0.13 -3.12
CA ALA A 112 -0.36 -1.26 -2.69
C ALA A 112 -0.58 -2.28 -3.82
N ARG A 113 -1.44 -2.00 -4.80
CA ARG A 113 -1.86 -2.94 -5.87
C ARG A 113 -0.83 -3.06 -7.01
N ARG A 114 0.41 -3.39 -6.64
CA ARG A 114 1.54 -3.64 -7.56
C ARG A 114 2.62 -4.48 -6.87
N PRO A 115 3.60 -5.08 -7.59
CA PRO A 115 4.83 -5.56 -6.95
C PRO A 115 5.52 -4.40 -6.22
N GLN A 116 5.74 -4.53 -4.90
CA GLN A 116 6.02 -3.39 -4.06
C GLN A 116 7.11 -3.66 -3.02
N LEU A 117 7.73 -2.59 -2.55
CA LEU A 117 8.48 -2.50 -1.30
C LEU A 117 7.70 -1.65 -0.31
N GLN A 118 7.72 -1.99 0.96
CA GLN A 118 6.98 -1.23 1.97
C GLN A 118 7.47 0.21 2.07
N GLU A 119 8.76 0.43 1.94
CA GLU A 119 9.40 1.76 1.94
C GLU A 119 8.88 2.61 0.77
N ARG A 120 8.79 2.01 -0.42
CA ARG A 120 8.28 2.69 -1.62
C ARG A 120 6.78 2.98 -1.50
N LEU A 121 5.98 2.04 -0.98
CA LEU A 121 4.56 2.25 -0.72
C LEU A 121 4.36 3.46 0.19
N THR A 122 5.11 3.53 1.29
CA THR A 122 5.02 4.61 2.27
C THR A 122 5.36 5.97 1.63
N ASP A 123 6.42 6.01 0.83
CA ASP A 123 6.85 7.24 0.15
C ASP A 123 5.89 7.66 -0.96
N GLN A 124 5.38 6.73 -1.76
CA GLN A 124 4.43 7.02 -2.84
C GLN A 124 3.14 7.63 -2.29
N VAL A 125 2.60 7.12 -1.19
CA VAL A 125 1.40 7.69 -0.54
C VAL A 125 1.68 9.09 -0.03
N ALA A 126 2.81 9.30 0.64
CA ALA A 126 3.19 10.62 1.16
C ALA A 126 3.41 11.65 0.03
N THR A 127 4.09 11.25 -1.03
CA THR A 127 4.37 12.10 -2.20
C THR A 127 3.08 12.46 -2.94
N ALA A 128 2.22 11.48 -3.18
CA ALA A 128 0.93 11.70 -3.83
C ALA A 128 0.07 12.74 -3.09
N LEU A 129 0.03 12.66 -1.76
CA LEU A 129 -0.72 13.58 -0.93
C LEU A 129 -0.09 14.99 -0.92
N GLU A 130 1.24 15.07 -0.80
CA GLU A 130 1.99 16.33 -0.86
C GLU A 130 1.73 17.05 -2.18
N GLU A 131 1.88 16.36 -3.31
CA GLU A 131 1.69 16.93 -4.64
C GLU A 131 0.25 17.32 -4.97
N ALA A 132 -0.73 16.60 -4.41
CA ALA A 132 -2.15 16.86 -4.68
C ALA A 132 -2.69 18.07 -3.91
N LEU A 133 -2.30 18.23 -2.64
CA LEU A 133 -2.87 19.24 -1.74
C LEU A 133 -1.91 20.37 -1.37
N ASN A 134 -0.61 20.19 -1.56
CA ASN A 134 0.43 21.10 -1.09
C ASN A 134 0.22 21.50 0.40
N PRO A 135 0.07 20.52 1.33
CA PRO A 135 -0.19 20.78 2.72
C PRO A 135 1.07 21.32 3.44
N ARG A 136 0.91 21.87 4.65
CA ARG A 136 2.03 22.31 5.49
C ARG A 136 2.93 21.14 5.93
N GLY A 137 2.36 19.94 6.06
CA GLY A 137 3.09 18.73 6.40
C GLY A 137 2.31 17.46 6.06
N VAL A 138 3.05 16.40 5.75
CA VAL A 138 2.52 15.04 5.55
C VAL A 138 3.29 14.08 6.42
N PHE A 139 2.58 13.15 7.06
CA PHE A 139 3.19 12.04 7.76
C PHE A 139 2.46 10.74 7.43
N VAL A 140 3.19 9.76 6.92
CA VAL A 140 2.67 8.43 6.63
C VAL A 140 3.45 7.40 7.42
N MET A 141 2.73 6.50 8.09
CA MET A 141 3.29 5.33 8.76
C MET A 141 2.60 4.07 8.24
N VAL A 142 3.39 3.06 7.93
CA VAL A 142 2.91 1.74 7.51
C VAL A 142 3.49 0.70 8.45
N GLU A 143 2.62 -0.15 8.98
CA GLU A 143 2.97 -1.33 9.76
C GLU A 143 2.48 -2.58 9.02
N ALA A 144 3.36 -3.54 8.75
CA ALA A 144 2.99 -4.74 8.01
C ALA A 144 3.74 -5.99 8.44
N GLU A 145 3.10 -7.13 8.26
CA GLU A 145 3.67 -8.46 8.32
C GLU A 145 4.00 -8.94 6.90
N HIS A 146 5.18 -9.54 6.72
CA HIS A 146 5.70 -9.97 5.42
C HIS A 146 5.76 -11.49 5.32
N MET A 147 4.96 -12.08 4.43
CA MET A 147 4.95 -13.54 4.23
C MET A 147 6.30 -14.07 3.73
N CYS A 148 7.09 -13.28 3.03
CA CYS A 148 8.45 -13.66 2.62
C CYS A 148 9.41 -13.88 3.80
N ILE A 149 9.10 -13.34 4.98
CA ILE A 149 9.86 -13.51 6.23
C ILE A 149 9.20 -14.57 7.13
N THR A 150 7.86 -14.65 7.15
CA THR A 150 7.12 -15.46 8.10
C THR A 150 6.97 -16.92 7.66
N MET A 151 6.58 -17.16 6.40
CA MET A 151 6.27 -18.51 5.92
C MET A 151 7.48 -19.30 5.43
N ARG A 152 8.57 -18.64 5.09
CA ARG A 152 9.80 -19.22 4.51
C ARG A 152 11.03 -18.44 4.95
N GLY A 153 12.23 -18.86 4.50
CA GLY A 153 13.49 -18.20 4.83
C GLY A 153 13.77 -18.25 6.32
N ILE A 154 13.80 -17.11 6.97
CA ILE A 154 14.13 -17.00 8.41
C ILE A 154 12.99 -17.40 9.35
N LYS A 155 11.77 -17.56 8.83
CA LYS A 155 10.57 -18.07 9.56
C LYS A 155 10.33 -17.37 10.89
N LYS A 156 10.04 -16.07 10.84
CA LYS A 156 9.74 -15.22 12.01
C LYS A 156 8.29 -14.71 11.98
N PRO A 157 7.29 -15.58 12.28
CA PRO A 157 5.90 -15.16 12.36
C PRO A 157 5.71 -14.12 13.47
N GLY A 158 4.80 -13.16 13.23
CA GLY A 158 4.49 -12.09 14.17
C GLY A 158 5.48 -10.92 14.17
N SER A 159 6.60 -11.02 13.41
CA SER A 159 7.46 -9.86 13.23
C SER A 159 6.81 -8.83 12.32
N LYS A 160 6.83 -7.56 12.72
CA LYS A 160 6.26 -6.45 11.97
C LYS A 160 7.36 -5.49 11.52
N THR A 161 7.23 -5.00 10.30
CA THR A 161 8.06 -3.93 9.76
C THR A 161 7.27 -2.62 9.87
N ILE A 162 7.91 -1.57 10.37
CA ILE A 162 7.33 -0.22 10.44
C ILE A 162 8.19 0.69 9.56
N THR A 163 7.53 1.39 8.63
CA THR A 163 8.15 2.43 7.80
C THR A 163 7.41 3.75 7.99
N THR A 164 8.15 4.85 7.98
CA THR A 164 7.59 6.19 8.11
C THR A 164 8.18 7.14 7.08
N VAL A 165 7.36 8.03 6.57
CA VAL A 165 7.79 9.16 5.73
C VAL A 165 7.18 10.42 6.28
N ALA A 166 8.02 11.45 6.46
CA ALA A 166 7.63 12.78 6.89
C ALA A 166 8.01 13.81 5.83
N LYS A 167 7.12 14.74 5.53
CA LYS A 167 7.34 15.85 4.59
C LYS A 167 6.88 17.18 5.19
N GLY A 168 7.41 18.30 4.68
CA GLY A 168 7.13 19.64 5.18
C GLY A 168 7.40 19.77 6.67
N LEU A 169 6.46 20.34 7.44
CA LEU A 169 6.61 20.60 8.88
C LEU A 169 7.06 19.36 9.67
N TYR A 170 6.46 18.20 9.40
CA TYR A 170 6.83 16.97 10.13
C TYR A 170 8.23 16.45 9.82
N LYS A 171 8.84 16.88 8.70
CA LYS A 171 10.25 16.60 8.39
C LYS A 171 11.19 17.56 9.11
N GLU A 172 10.81 18.82 9.20
CA GLU A 172 11.64 19.93 9.71
C GLU A 172 11.56 20.03 11.23
N ASP A 173 10.37 19.89 11.81
CA ASP A 173 10.13 20.01 13.25
C ASP A 173 10.04 18.63 13.92
N ARG A 174 10.91 18.43 14.91
CA ARG A 174 11.00 17.17 15.65
C ARG A 174 9.89 17.02 16.69
N GLU A 175 9.40 18.10 17.26
CA GLU A 175 8.33 18.03 18.28
C GLU A 175 6.99 17.75 17.59
N GLU A 176 6.69 18.41 16.49
CA GLU A 176 5.52 18.13 15.65
C GLU A 176 5.51 16.66 15.17
N ARG A 177 6.69 16.13 14.80
CA ARG A 177 6.82 14.72 14.44
C ARG A 177 6.54 13.78 15.62
N LYS A 178 6.94 14.11 16.83
CA LYS A 178 6.64 13.31 18.02
C LYS A 178 5.16 13.33 18.35
N GLU A 179 4.53 14.47 18.23
CA GLU A 179 3.10 14.62 18.48
C GLU A 179 2.28 13.75 17.53
N ILE A 180 2.52 13.83 16.22
CA ILE A 180 1.80 12.99 15.25
C ILE A 180 2.06 11.50 15.45
N LEU A 181 3.27 11.12 15.84
CA LEU A 181 3.60 9.73 16.18
C LEU A 181 2.84 9.26 17.43
N SER A 182 2.65 10.11 18.43
CA SER A 182 1.84 9.83 19.62
C SER A 182 0.38 9.57 19.20
N LEU A 183 -0.22 10.48 18.44
CA LEU A 183 -1.59 10.32 17.93
C LEU A 183 -1.79 9.02 17.12
N MET A 184 -0.75 8.55 16.42
CA MET A 184 -0.83 7.29 15.68
C MET A 184 -0.74 6.04 16.55
N ARG A 185 -0.08 6.13 17.70
CA ARG A 185 0.13 5.00 18.63
C ARG A 185 -0.94 4.86 19.70
N ASP A 186 -1.43 5.99 20.20
CA ASP A 186 -2.38 6.02 21.31
C ASP A 186 -3.81 5.87 20.78
N PHE A 187 -4.32 4.64 20.82
CA PHE A 187 -5.72 4.22 20.82
C PHE A 187 -5.84 2.74 20.48
#